data_b59251c2f8c160dc1590a14a963588b1
#
_entry.id   b59251c2f8c160dc1590a14a963588b1
#
_cell.length_a   1.000
_cell.length_b   1.000
_cell.length_c   1.000
_cell.angle_alpha   90.00
_cell.angle_beta   90.00
_cell.angle_gamma   90.00
#
_symmetry.space_group_name_H-M   'P 1'
#
loop_
_entity.id
_entity.type
_entity.pdbx_description
1 polymer ?
#
loop_
_entity_poly.entity_id
_entity_poly.type
_entity_poly.pdbx_seq_one_letter_code
_entity_poly.pdbx_strand_id
1 'polypeptide(L)'
;MRGKTIVAIVLVAMLLTPVQAGDVSASQSEPEEDTRQPSKGNASLFVFHDGLNNEWSHFNSSDEDSTEENETREDKDNGVIDIKYRFMMKPTLEKRLNMTVGGEIRGNFNIYYEGDNEDGGNGNCNGDCDWLNITIFKGAAEIHQHTEQPWIAGNWKNIVFSYIVTEEDAVWDSTNDNPIVEVTMKVKGDRTSDFGVLVSGNAAAFGMQLGANGQVEFPIDDSTWSEDFQAGIEEAPPEDTPGFTLVIASAAIAMAVFINTKKPEDDE
;
A
#
# COMPACT_ATOMS: atom_id res chain seq x y z
N MET A 1 -16.54 -74.85 -35.77
CA MET A 1 -15.60 -73.74 -35.60
C MET A 1 -16.10 -72.45 -36.20
N ARG A 2 -17.33 -72.03 -35.96
CA ARG A 2 -17.91 -70.73 -36.51
C ARG A 2 -18.29 -69.73 -35.47
N GLY A 3 -18.21 -70.02 -34.17
CA GLY A 3 -18.64 -69.13 -33.11
C GLY A 3 -17.51 -68.22 -32.52
N LYS A 4 -16.26 -68.58 -32.65
CA LYS A 4 -15.15 -67.84 -32.02
C LYS A 4 -14.69 -66.62 -32.82
N THR A 5 -14.94 -66.62 -34.14
CA THR A 5 -14.51 -65.52 -35.02
C THR A 5 -15.45 -64.30 -34.93
N ILE A 6 -16.72 -64.49 -34.64
CA ILE A 6 -17.72 -63.42 -34.54
C ILE A 6 -17.50 -62.62 -33.24
N VAL A 7 -17.11 -63.28 -32.13
CA VAL A 7 -16.84 -62.58 -30.85
C VAL A 7 -15.64 -61.68 -30.95
N ALA A 8 -14.60 -62.09 -31.70
CA ALA A 8 -13.37 -61.29 -31.89
C ALA A 8 -13.64 -60.03 -32.72
N ILE A 9 -14.52 -60.09 -33.73
CA ILE A 9 -14.87 -58.92 -34.57
C ILE A 9 -15.72 -57.92 -33.79
N VAL A 10 -16.61 -58.34 -32.91
CA VAL A 10 -17.44 -57.46 -32.08
C VAL A 10 -16.56 -56.76 -31.02
N LEU A 11 -15.54 -57.43 -30.48
CA LEU A 11 -14.66 -56.85 -29.49
C LEU A 11 -13.70 -55.81 -30.10
N VAL A 12 -13.28 -55.97 -31.34
CA VAL A 12 -12.44 -55.00 -32.08
C VAL A 12 -13.28 -53.77 -32.50
N ALA A 13 -14.59 -53.99 -32.84
CA ALA A 13 -15.45 -52.87 -33.19
C ALA A 13 -15.80 -51.98 -32.01
N MET A 14 -15.80 -52.49 -30.75
CA MET A 14 -16.01 -51.66 -29.55
C MET A 14 -14.77 -50.83 -29.14
N LEU A 15 -13.56 -51.21 -29.64
CA LEU A 15 -12.31 -50.44 -29.37
C LEU A 15 -12.10 -49.29 -30.35
N LEU A 16 -12.93 -49.17 -31.39
CA LEU A 16 -12.83 -48.13 -32.41
C LEU A 16 -13.91 -47.04 -32.30
N THR A 17 -14.64 -46.98 -31.19
CA THR A 17 -15.51 -45.82 -30.96
C THR A 17 -14.57 -44.60 -30.70
N PRO A 18 -14.62 -43.53 -31.52
CA PRO A 18 -13.91 -42.33 -31.23
C PRO A 18 -14.43 -41.81 -29.88
N VAL A 19 -13.56 -41.77 -28.86
CA VAL A 19 -13.79 -40.98 -27.69
C VAL A 19 -13.92 -39.55 -28.21
N GLN A 20 -15.14 -39.07 -28.33
CA GLN A 20 -15.35 -37.65 -28.43
C GLN A 20 -14.72 -37.06 -27.14
N ALA A 21 -13.55 -36.47 -27.31
CA ALA A 21 -13.01 -35.55 -26.35
C ALA A 21 -14.07 -34.42 -26.27
N GLY A 22 -14.98 -34.55 -25.30
CA GLY A 22 -15.78 -33.42 -24.89
C GLY A 22 -14.75 -32.34 -24.58
N ASP A 23 -14.88 -31.20 -25.25
CA ASP A 23 -14.23 -29.98 -24.82
C ASP A 23 -14.66 -29.76 -23.37
N VAL A 24 -13.86 -30.26 -22.45
CA VAL A 24 -13.83 -29.77 -21.10
C VAL A 24 -13.18 -28.40 -21.24
N SER A 25 -13.98 -27.40 -21.64
CA SER A 25 -13.68 -26.02 -21.33
C SER A 25 -13.60 -26.01 -19.80
N ALA A 26 -12.40 -26.27 -19.28
CA ALA A 26 -12.08 -25.83 -17.95
C ALA A 26 -12.28 -24.31 -18.01
N SER A 27 -13.44 -23.88 -17.52
CA SER A 27 -13.62 -22.51 -17.10
C SER A 27 -12.53 -22.31 -16.05
N GLN A 28 -11.36 -21.84 -16.48
CA GLN A 28 -10.44 -21.20 -15.59
C GLN A 28 -11.22 -19.97 -15.11
N SER A 29 -11.80 -20.08 -13.92
CA SER A 29 -12.18 -18.90 -13.19
C SER A 29 -10.90 -18.06 -13.13
N GLU A 30 -10.91 -16.89 -13.76
CA GLU A 30 -9.87 -15.90 -13.54
C GLU A 30 -9.67 -15.82 -12.01
N PRO A 31 -8.44 -15.83 -11.52
CA PRO A 31 -8.19 -15.69 -10.10
C PRO A 31 -8.92 -14.42 -9.65
N GLU A 32 -9.77 -14.56 -8.65
CA GLU A 32 -10.53 -13.44 -8.08
C GLU A 32 -9.50 -12.41 -7.59
N GLU A 33 -9.52 -11.22 -8.17
CA GLU A 33 -8.56 -10.16 -7.86
C GLU A 33 -8.76 -9.73 -6.41
N ASP A 34 -7.70 -9.70 -5.60
CA ASP A 34 -7.81 -9.29 -4.19
C ASP A 34 -8.24 -7.82 -4.11
N THR A 35 -9.43 -7.57 -3.62
CA THR A 35 -10.03 -6.24 -3.52
C THR A 35 -9.23 -5.29 -2.62
N ARG A 36 -8.30 -5.80 -1.81
CA ARG A 36 -7.39 -5.01 -0.96
C ARG A 36 -6.21 -4.45 -1.74
N GLN A 37 -6.01 -4.90 -2.99
CA GLN A 37 -5.01 -4.35 -3.90
C GLN A 37 -5.54 -3.14 -4.66
N PRO A 38 -4.67 -2.21 -5.12
CA PRO A 38 -5.09 -1.13 -5.99
C PRO A 38 -5.57 -1.65 -7.34
N SER A 39 -6.55 -0.96 -7.94
CA SER A 39 -7.09 -1.30 -9.26
C SER A 39 -7.42 -0.02 -10.05
N LYS A 40 -7.76 -0.17 -11.33
CA LYS A 40 -8.17 0.97 -12.19
C LYS A 40 -9.34 1.78 -11.62
N GLY A 41 -10.19 1.16 -10.81
CA GLY A 41 -11.36 1.80 -10.20
C GLY A 41 -11.16 2.19 -8.74
N ASN A 42 -10.01 1.84 -8.15
CA ASN A 42 -9.75 2.07 -6.73
C ASN A 42 -8.26 2.40 -6.50
N ALA A 43 -8.00 3.67 -6.25
CA ALA A 43 -6.68 4.23 -5.96
C ALA A 43 -6.59 4.81 -4.54
N SER A 44 -7.60 4.58 -3.69
CA SER A 44 -7.64 5.05 -2.31
C SER A 44 -7.17 3.97 -1.35
N LEU A 45 -6.15 4.27 -0.58
CA LEU A 45 -5.64 3.48 0.53
C LEU A 45 -6.37 3.91 1.81
N PHE A 46 -7.06 2.98 2.46
CA PHE A 46 -7.80 3.20 3.70
C PHE A 46 -6.99 2.68 4.88
N VAL A 47 -7.09 3.35 6.03
CA VAL A 47 -6.40 2.96 7.26
C VAL A 47 -7.36 2.30 8.24
N PHE A 48 -6.86 1.30 8.98
CA PHE A 48 -7.63 0.47 9.90
C PHE A 48 -6.86 0.20 11.19
N HIS A 49 -7.61 -0.11 12.26
CA HIS A 49 -7.06 -0.40 13.57
C HIS A 49 -7.95 -1.41 14.32
N ASP A 50 -7.37 -2.36 15.06
CA ASP A 50 -8.12 -3.41 15.76
C ASP A 50 -8.50 -3.06 17.21
N GLY A 51 -8.18 -1.85 17.67
CA GLY A 51 -8.40 -1.40 19.05
C GLY A 51 -7.37 -1.93 20.05
N LEU A 52 -6.41 -2.77 19.62
CA LEU A 52 -5.45 -3.44 20.50
C LEU A 52 -3.99 -2.99 20.30
N ASN A 53 -3.63 -2.32 19.26
CA ASN A 53 -2.33 -1.82 18.83
C ASN A 53 -1.86 -2.41 17.47
N ASN A 54 -2.76 -2.89 16.64
CA ASN A 54 -2.40 -3.25 15.28
C ASN A 54 -3.01 -2.25 14.31
N GLU A 55 -2.17 -1.64 13.52
CA GLU A 55 -2.52 -0.71 12.46
C GLU A 55 -2.18 -1.33 11.12
N TRP A 56 -3.09 -1.22 10.17
CA TRP A 56 -2.86 -1.64 8.80
C TRP A 56 -3.61 -0.75 7.81
N SER A 57 -3.31 -0.92 6.54
CA SER A 57 -4.00 -0.23 5.45
C SER A 57 -4.17 -1.16 4.25
N HIS A 58 -5.14 -0.89 3.41
CA HIS A 58 -5.33 -1.51 2.10
C HIS A 58 -6.30 -0.70 1.23
N PHE A 59 -6.48 -1.10 -0.03
CA PHE A 59 -7.29 -0.34 -0.98
C PHE A 59 -8.80 -0.68 -0.94
N ASN A 60 -9.28 -1.58 -0.09
CA ASN A 60 -10.69 -1.78 0.14
C ASN A 60 -11.19 -0.85 1.27
N SER A 61 -12.33 -0.19 1.07
CA SER A 61 -12.92 0.73 2.06
C SER A 61 -13.52 0.05 3.29
N SER A 62 -13.62 -1.27 3.31
CA SER A 62 -14.14 -2.07 4.41
C SER A 62 -13.17 -3.18 4.78
N ASP A 63 -13.07 -3.47 6.07
CA ASP A 63 -12.30 -4.58 6.62
C ASP A 63 -13.07 -5.18 7.81
N GLU A 64 -13.25 -6.52 7.80
CA GLU A 64 -13.99 -7.23 8.85
C GLU A 64 -13.19 -7.32 10.16
N ASP A 65 -11.87 -7.20 10.10
CA ASP A 65 -10.98 -7.23 11.26
C ASP A 65 -10.84 -5.86 11.95
N SER A 66 -11.36 -4.78 11.34
CA SER A 66 -11.39 -3.44 11.92
C SER A 66 -12.39 -3.34 13.05
N THR A 67 -12.18 -2.42 13.98
CA THR A 67 -13.13 -2.14 15.07
C THR A 67 -14.47 -1.67 14.51
N GLU A 68 -15.59 -2.12 15.11
CA GLU A 68 -16.95 -1.77 14.69
C GLU A 68 -17.23 -0.26 14.70
N GLU A 69 -16.50 0.51 15.51
CA GLU A 69 -16.72 1.95 15.68
C GLU A 69 -16.08 2.82 14.58
N ASN A 70 -15.31 2.23 13.64
CA ASN A 70 -14.56 2.96 12.61
C ASN A 70 -13.75 4.16 13.17
N GLU A 71 -13.32 4.06 14.42
CA GLU A 71 -12.64 5.11 15.15
C GLU A 71 -11.66 4.46 16.15
N THR A 72 -10.42 4.97 16.20
CA THR A 72 -9.50 4.66 17.30
C THR A 72 -9.52 5.82 18.30
N ARG A 73 -9.39 5.51 19.59
CA ARG A 73 -9.37 6.52 20.64
C ARG A 73 -8.42 6.13 21.77
N GLU A 74 -7.61 7.10 22.18
CA GLU A 74 -6.79 7.03 23.37
C GLU A 74 -7.13 8.20 24.31
N ASP A 75 -7.15 7.95 25.64
CA ASP A 75 -7.39 8.99 26.62
C ASP A 75 -6.55 8.77 27.88
N LYS A 76 -6.25 9.87 28.59
CA LYS A 76 -5.48 9.88 29.83
C LYS A 76 -5.82 11.14 30.64
N ASP A 77 -6.20 10.97 31.89
CA ASP A 77 -6.58 12.10 32.75
C ASP A 77 -5.42 13.08 32.96
N ASN A 78 -4.22 12.59 33.26
CA ASN A 78 -3.06 13.43 33.54
C ASN A 78 -1.80 12.85 32.90
N GLY A 79 -0.97 13.74 32.34
CA GLY A 79 0.27 13.40 31.64
C GLY A 79 0.11 13.39 30.14
N VAL A 80 1.13 12.91 29.43
CA VAL A 80 1.21 12.94 27.98
C VAL A 80 0.66 11.64 27.37
N ILE A 81 -0.14 11.77 26.33
CA ILE A 81 -0.41 10.72 25.32
C ILE A 81 0.58 10.95 24.19
N ASP A 82 1.33 9.92 23.82
CA ASP A 82 2.30 9.93 22.71
C ASP A 82 1.78 9.01 21.61
N ILE A 83 1.04 9.60 20.66
CA ILE A 83 0.42 8.89 19.55
C ILE A 83 1.47 8.61 18.50
N LYS A 84 1.54 7.34 18.08
CA LYS A 84 2.35 6.90 16.96
C LYS A 84 1.69 5.71 16.26
N TYR A 85 0.74 5.99 15.37
CA TYR A 85 0.12 4.99 14.52
C TYR A 85 0.88 4.85 13.21
N ARG A 86 1.19 3.61 12.82
CA ARG A 86 1.93 3.31 11.60
C ARG A 86 1.19 2.27 10.77
N PHE A 87 0.33 2.76 9.88
CA PHE A 87 -0.51 1.95 9.00
C PHE A 87 0.30 1.40 7.83
N MET A 88 0.73 0.15 7.97
CA MET A 88 1.42 -0.56 6.89
C MET A 88 0.42 -1.32 6.03
N MET A 89 0.61 -1.31 4.72
CA MET A 89 -0.27 -2.03 3.80
C MET A 89 -0.24 -3.55 4.07
N LYS A 90 -1.44 -4.16 4.20
CA LYS A 90 -1.68 -5.60 4.34
C LYS A 90 -2.89 -6.03 3.49
N PRO A 91 -2.73 -6.98 2.56
CA PRO A 91 -1.46 -7.57 2.13
C PRO A 91 -0.54 -6.54 1.46
N THR A 92 0.74 -6.86 1.32
CA THR A 92 1.70 -6.02 0.60
C THR A 92 1.31 -5.88 -0.87
N LEU A 93 1.82 -4.87 -1.55
CA LEU A 93 1.60 -4.68 -2.98
C LEU A 93 1.99 -5.94 -3.77
N GLU A 94 1.09 -6.41 -4.61
CA GLU A 94 1.35 -7.54 -5.52
C GLU A 94 1.95 -7.06 -6.85
N LYS A 95 1.63 -5.84 -7.26
CA LYS A 95 2.04 -5.24 -8.53
C LYS A 95 2.83 -3.96 -8.29
N ARG A 96 3.76 -3.68 -9.21
CA ARG A 96 4.41 -2.37 -9.27
C ARG A 96 3.37 -1.29 -9.58
N LEU A 97 3.52 -0.10 -9.00
CA LEU A 97 2.67 1.03 -9.31
C LEU A 97 3.46 2.09 -10.06
N ASN A 98 2.85 2.69 -11.06
CA ASN A 98 3.31 3.91 -11.69
C ASN A 98 2.36 5.04 -11.32
N MET A 99 2.88 6.06 -10.67
CA MET A 99 2.12 7.27 -10.34
C MET A 99 2.28 8.30 -11.46
N THR A 100 1.23 9.03 -11.73
CA THR A 100 1.29 10.14 -12.68
C THR A 100 2.19 11.24 -12.14
N VAL A 101 3.32 11.52 -12.81
CA VAL A 101 4.20 12.64 -12.46
C VAL A 101 3.44 13.96 -12.55
N GLY A 102 3.53 14.80 -11.53
CA GLY A 102 2.72 16.01 -11.41
C GLY A 102 1.29 15.79 -10.92
N GLY A 103 0.86 14.54 -10.76
CA GLY A 103 -0.38 14.19 -10.07
C GLY A 103 -0.27 14.40 -8.57
N GLU A 104 -1.38 14.39 -7.85
CA GLU A 104 -1.43 14.68 -6.42
C GLU A 104 -1.78 13.42 -5.62
N ILE A 105 -0.92 13.04 -4.68
CA ILE A 105 -1.31 12.17 -3.56
C ILE A 105 -2.11 13.02 -2.59
N ARG A 106 -3.35 12.62 -2.26
CA ARG A 106 -4.26 13.40 -1.41
C ARG A 106 -4.60 12.64 -0.14
N GLY A 107 -4.30 13.23 1.02
CA GLY A 107 -4.72 12.71 2.32
C GLY A 107 -6.01 13.36 2.80
N ASN A 108 -6.85 12.57 3.45
CA ASN A 108 -8.09 13.02 4.09
C ASN A 108 -8.28 12.22 5.39
N PHE A 109 -8.17 12.91 6.54
CA PHE A 109 -8.25 12.28 7.86
C PHE A 109 -9.12 13.12 8.78
N ASN A 110 -10.03 12.49 9.49
CA ASN A 110 -10.82 13.17 10.51
C ASN A 110 -10.25 12.84 11.89
N ILE A 111 -9.72 13.85 12.57
CA ILE A 111 -8.94 13.71 13.80
C ILE A 111 -9.53 14.59 14.91
N TYR A 112 -9.53 14.04 16.11
CA TYR A 112 -9.96 14.68 17.36
C TYR A 112 -8.79 14.72 18.33
N TYR A 113 -8.66 15.80 19.09
CA TYR A 113 -7.89 15.81 20.31
C TYR A 113 -8.53 16.66 21.39
N GLU A 114 -8.19 16.35 22.65
CA GLU A 114 -8.52 17.13 23.84
C GLU A 114 -7.26 17.26 24.71
N GLY A 115 -7.14 18.35 25.48
CA GLY A 115 -5.95 18.68 26.26
C GLY A 115 -5.07 19.72 25.60
N ASP A 116 -3.88 19.90 26.14
CA ASP A 116 -2.91 20.87 25.63
C ASP A 116 -2.07 20.26 24.50
N ASN A 117 -1.88 21.03 23.44
CA ASN A 117 -1.05 20.66 22.29
C ASN A 117 -0.11 21.80 21.82
N GLU A 118 -0.08 22.92 22.55
CA GLU A 118 0.77 24.04 22.24
C GLU A 118 1.83 24.28 23.30
N ASP A 119 3.09 24.43 22.85
CA ASP A 119 4.15 24.96 23.67
C ASP A 119 4.09 26.50 23.66
N GLY A 120 3.79 27.09 24.82
CA GLY A 120 3.95 28.54 25.03
C GLY A 120 2.68 29.39 24.98
N GLY A 121 1.48 28.77 24.89
CA GLY A 121 0.19 29.45 25.14
C GLY A 121 -0.23 29.37 26.61
N ASN A 122 -1.53 29.24 26.86
CA ASN A 122 -2.07 28.94 28.20
C ASN A 122 -1.89 27.43 28.55
N GLY A 123 -1.20 26.67 27.69
CA GLY A 123 -0.98 25.24 27.83
C GLY A 123 0.17 24.89 28.75
N ASN A 124 0.10 23.73 29.39
CA ASN A 124 1.10 23.21 30.30
C ASN A 124 2.09 22.22 29.64
N CYS A 125 2.30 22.35 28.33
CA CYS A 125 3.14 21.39 27.57
C CYS A 125 4.61 21.42 27.98
N ASN A 126 5.19 22.63 28.15
CA ASN A 126 6.61 22.81 28.53
C ASN A 126 7.62 21.98 27.71
N GLY A 127 7.41 21.84 26.41
CA GLY A 127 8.20 21.02 25.52
C GLY A 127 7.77 19.56 25.45
N ASP A 128 6.68 19.18 26.10
CA ASP A 128 6.19 17.81 26.11
C ASP A 128 5.19 17.49 24.97
N CYS A 129 4.67 18.51 24.27
CA CYS A 129 3.69 18.34 23.20
C CYS A 129 4.33 18.38 21.82
N ASP A 130 3.75 17.64 20.87
CA ASP A 130 4.09 17.71 19.46
C ASP A 130 2.83 17.91 18.62
N TRP A 131 2.91 18.76 17.59
CA TRP A 131 1.82 18.96 16.65
C TRP A 131 1.48 17.68 15.90
N LEU A 132 0.30 17.63 15.32
CA LEU A 132 -0.09 16.53 14.46
C LEU A 132 0.80 16.52 13.22
N ASN A 133 1.43 15.36 12.97
CA ASN A 133 2.10 15.07 11.71
C ASN A 133 1.47 13.84 11.07
N ILE A 134 1.22 13.93 9.76
CA ILE A 134 0.80 12.81 8.91
C ILE A 134 1.88 12.65 7.85
N THR A 135 2.55 11.50 7.88
CA THR A 135 3.69 11.22 7.01
C THR A 135 3.38 10.07 6.07
N ILE A 136 3.65 10.26 4.79
CA ILE A 136 3.54 9.24 3.76
C ILE A 136 4.92 8.70 3.45
N PHE A 137 5.06 7.37 3.47
CA PHE A 137 6.30 6.68 3.12
C PHE A 137 6.08 5.80 1.90
N LYS A 138 7.11 5.75 1.08
CA LYS A 138 7.33 4.76 0.04
C LYS A 138 8.32 3.72 0.58
N GLY A 139 7.80 2.59 1.07
CA GLY A 139 8.61 1.65 1.83
C GLY A 139 9.24 2.26 3.07
N ALA A 140 10.57 2.38 3.10
CA ALA A 140 11.31 3.01 4.20
C ALA A 140 11.57 4.51 3.98
N ALA A 141 11.35 5.03 2.77
CA ALA A 141 11.63 6.42 2.43
C ALA A 141 10.42 7.31 2.75
N GLU A 142 10.62 8.37 3.51
CA GLU A 142 9.63 9.44 3.66
C GLU A 142 9.56 10.24 2.36
N ILE A 143 8.35 10.38 1.79
CA ILE A 143 8.12 11.18 0.58
C ILE A 143 7.41 12.50 0.88
N HIS A 144 6.58 12.53 1.93
CA HIS A 144 5.87 13.74 2.33
C HIS A 144 5.49 13.69 3.81
N GLN A 145 5.62 14.83 4.50
CA GLN A 145 5.07 15.05 5.83
C GLN A 145 4.19 16.30 5.83
N HIS A 146 2.94 16.13 6.22
CA HIS A 146 2.02 17.23 6.52
C HIS A 146 2.01 17.48 8.03
N THR A 147 2.27 18.73 8.43
CA THR A 147 2.17 19.18 9.82
C THR A 147 0.96 20.08 9.98
N GLU A 148 0.04 19.71 10.85
CA GLU A 148 -1.16 20.49 11.16
C GLU A 148 -0.98 21.24 12.47
N GLN A 149 -1.27 22.53 12.44
CA GLN A 149 -1.24 23.38 13.63
C GLN A 149 -2.40 23.02 14.58
N PRO A 150 -2.22 23.17 15.90
CA PRO A 150 -3.29 22.94 16.86
C PRO A 150 -4.55 23.72 16.52
N TRP A 151 -5.70 23.08 16.71
CA TRP A 151 -7.03 23.68 16.57
C TRP A 151 -7.73 23.70 17.93
N ILE A 152 -9.00 24.11 17.97
CA ILE A 152 -9.75 24.14 19.22
C ILE A 152 -9.91 22.70 19.75
N ALA A 153 -9.31 22.41 20.90
CA ALA A 153 -9.40 21.13 21.59
C ALA A 153 -10.86 20.72 21.86
N GLY A 154 -11.13 19.43 21.89
CA GLY A 154 -12.47 18.87 22.06
C GLY A 154 -13.32 18.85 20.79
N ASN A 155 -12.76 19.18 19.62
CA ASN A 155 -13.46 19.15 18.35
C ASN A 155 -12.77 18.26 17.32
N TRP A 156 -13.57 17.56 16.52
CA TRP A 156 -13.13 16.90 15.32
C TRP A 156 -12.72 17.91 14.26
N LYS A 157 -11.63 17.62 13.57
CA LYS A 157 -11.17 18.40 12.42
C LYS A 157 -10.87 17.49 11.25
N ASN A 158 -11.38 17.86 10.07
CA ASN A 158 -11.01 17.21 8.83
C ASN A 158 -9.69 17.81 8.33
N ILE A 159 -8.65 16.99 8.28
CA ILE A 159 -7.30 17.34 7.81
C ILE A 159 -7.19 16.88 6.38
N VAL A 160 -6.98 17.83 5.47
CA VAL A 160 -6.80 17.55 4.04
C VAL A 160 -5.47 18.13 3.59
N PHE A 161 -4.67 17.32 2.91
CA PHE A 161 -3.41 17.75 2.33
C PHE A 161 -3.18 17.13 0.96
N SER A 162 -2.25 17.68 0.19
CA SER A 162 -1.81 17.09 -1.07
C SER A 162 -0.29 17.18 -1.22
N TYR A 163 0.27 16.19 -1.93
CA TYR A 163 1.65 16.13 -2.34
C TYR A 163 1.74 15.87 -3.84
N ILE A 164 2.53 16.69 -4.55
CA ILE A 164 2.74 16.55 -6.00
C ILE A 164 3.82 15.51 -6.25
N VAL A 165 3.46 14.43 -6.96
CA VAL A 165 4.37 13.33 -7.29
C VAL A 165 5.50 13.82 -8.19
N THR A 166 6.73 13.55 -7.78
CA THR A 166 7.95 13.82 -8.56
C THR A 166 8.33 12.61 -9.42
N GLU A 167 9.27 12.78 -10.36
CA GLU A 167 9.81 11.66 -11.15
C GLU A 167 10.44 10.58 -10.25
N GLU A 168 11.05 10.97 -9.14
CA GLU A 168 11.72 10.07 -8.19
C GLU A 168 10.72 9.21 -7.41
N ASP A 169 9.52 9.76 -7.16
CA ASP A 169 8.48 9.08 -6.39
C ASP A 169 7.45 8.35 -7.28
N ALA A 170 7.56 8.46 -8.60
CA ALA A 170 6.53 7.96 -9.51
C ALA A 170 6.44 6.43 -9.54
N VAL A 171 7.55 5.71 -9.52
CA VAL A 171 7.56 4.24 -9.62
C VAL A 171 7.72 3.61 -8.25
N TRP A 172 6.78 2.74 -7.88
CA TRP A 172 6.76 1.99 -6.63
C TRP A 172 6.96 0.49 -6.90
N ASP A 173 8.01 -0.08 -6.36
CA ASP A 173 8.30 -1.51 -6.48
C ASP A 173 7.46 -2.30 -5.47
N SER A 174 6.76 -3.34 -5.93
CA SER A 174 5.93 -4.19 -5.06
C SER A 174 6.72 -4.91 -3.95
N THR A 175 8.03 -5.06 -4.11
CA THR A 175 8.87 -5.75 -3.13
C THR A 175 9.26 -4.88 -1.95
N ASN A 176 9.57 -3.58 -2.21
CA ASN A 176 10.20 -2.70 -1.23
C ASN A 176 9.39 -1.44 -0.90
N ASP A 177 8.52 -1.00 -1.81
CA ASP A 177 7.88 0.32 -1.77
C ASP A 177 6.42 0.26 -1.33
N ASN A 178 6.10 -0.61 -0.36
CA ASN A 178 4.75 -0.65 0.18
C ASN A 178 4.36 0.71 0.79
N PRO A 179 3.15 1.20 0.52
CA PRO A 179 2.67 2.44 1.12
C PRO A 179 2.53 2.30 2.64
N ILE A 180 3.01 3.33 3.35
CA ILE A 180 2.86 3.44 4.79
C ILE A 180 2.36 4.85 5.11
N VAL A 181 1.37 4.93 5.99
CA VAL A 181 0.89 6.19 6.56
C VAL A 181 1.25 6.19 8.04
N GLU A 182 1.98 7.20 8.49
CA GLU A 182 2.29 7.38 9.92
C GLU A 182 1.58 8.62 10.43
N VAL A 183 0.91 8.50 11.57
CA VAL A 183 0.24 9.60 12.28
C VAL A 183 0.88 9.73 13.64
N THR A 184 1.43 10.92 13.93
CA THR A 184 2.05 11.20 15.23
C THR A 184 1.50 12.48 15.82
N MET A 185 1.31 12.50 17.14
CA MET A 185 0.89 13.67 17.91
C MET A 185 1.20 13.46 19.39
N LYS A 186 1.56 14.51 20.13
CA LYS A 186 1.62 14.46 21.58
C LYS A 186 0.70 15.47 22.20
N VAL A 187 -0.16 14.99 23.09
CA VAL A 187 -1.18 15.81 23.79
C VAL A 187 -1.01 15.62 25.29
N LYS A 188 -1.11 16.69 26.06
CA LYS A 188 -0.95 16.67 27.53
C LYS A 188 -2.26 16.96 28.23
N GLY A 189 -2.62 16.08 29.16
CA GLY A 189 -3.71 16.28 30.12
C GLY A 189 -3.18 16.76 31.46
N ASP A 190 -3.96 17.58 32.14
CA ASP A 190 -3.67 18.11 33.47
C ASP A 190 -4.84 17.90 34.45
N ARG A 191 -5.79 17.00 34.07
CA ARG A 191 -6.95 16.72 34.91
C ARG A 191 -6.53 16.17 36.27
N THR A 192 -6.93 16.84 37.34
CA THR A 192 -6.70 16.40 38.72
C THR A 192 -8.01 16.25 39.47
N SER A 193 -8.11 15.17 40.27
CA SER A 193 -9.21 14.98 41.20
C SER A 193 -8.71 15.19 42.62
N ASP A 194 -9.16 16.23 43.34
CA ASP A 194 -8.92 16.36 44.76
C ASP A 194 -10.10 15.77 45.55
N PHE A 195 -9.81 14.80 46.40
CA PHE A 195 -10.74 14.12 47.32
C PHE A 195 -12.08 13.65 46.70
N GLY A 196 -12.07 13.27 45.40
CA GLY A 196 -13.22 12.65 44.74
C GLY A 196 -14.38 13.62 44.41
N VAL A 197 -14.21 14.92 44.49
CA VAL A 197 -15.34 15.87 44.32
C VAL A 197 -15.13 16.97 43.27
N LEU A 198 -13.91 17.32 42.95
CA LEU A 198 -13.68 18.37 41.93
C LEU A 198 -12.65 17.88 40.91
N VAL A 199 -13.10 17.83 39.67
CA VAL A 199 -12.21 17.64 38.51
C VAL A 199 -11.85 19.05 38.02
N SER A 200 -10.56 19.40 38.09
CA SER A 200 -10.00 20.59 37.46
C SER A 200 -9.04 20.15 36.35
N GLY A 201 -8.89 20.99 35.32
CA GLY A 201 -8.08 20.69 34.15
C GLY A 201 -8.81 19.83 33.11
N ASN A 202 -8.11 19.51 32.03
CA ASN A 202 -8.59 18.71 30.91
C ASN A 202 -7.85 17.39 30.83
N ALA A 203 -8.55 16.32 30.47
CA ALA A 203 -7.90 15.08 30.09
C ALA A 203 -7.18 15.27 28.74
N ALA A 204 -6.07 14.56 28.52
CA ALA A 204 -5.60 14.34 27.18
C ALA A 204 -6.49 13.29 26.50
N ALA A 205 -6.89 13.53 25.27
CA ALA A 205 -7.51 12.52 24.42
C ALA A 205 -7.10 12.72 22.96
N PHE A 206 -6.99 11.62 22.25
CA PHE A 206 -6.79 11.58 20.81
C PHE A 206 -7.80 10.63 20.20
N GLY A 207 -8.36 11.00 19.04
CA GLY A 207 -9.25 10.15 18.26
C GLY A 207 -9.00 10.32 16.77
N MET A 208 -9.12 9.25 16.01
CA MET A 208 -8.96 9.25 14.58
C MET A 208 -10.02 8.34 13.95
N GLN A 209 -10.74 8.85 12.96
CA GLN A 209 -11.68 8.04 12.19
C GLN A 209 -10.93 7.21 11.14
N LEU A 210 -11.43 6.02 10.88
CA LEU A 210 -10.83 4.96 10.07
C LEU A 210 -11.66 4.70 8.80
N GLY A 211 -11.18 3.82 7.93
CA GLY A 211 -11.87 3.46 6.71
C GLY A 211 -12.11 4.66 5.80
N ALA A 212 -13.34 4.88 5.36
CA ALA A 212 -13.68 5.96 4.42
C ALA A 212 -13.36 7.38 4.91
N ASN A 213 -13.18 7.58 6.23
CA ASN A 213 -12.83 8.86 6.84
C ASN A 213 -11.34 8.98 7.20
N GLY A 214 -10.54 7.95 6.89
CA GLY A 214 -9.09 7.93 7.03
C GLY A 214 -8.47 7.30 5.79
N GLN A 215 -8.10 8.12 4.80
CA GLN A 215 -7.65 7.61 3.51
C GLN A 215 -6.60 8.48 2.84
N VAL A 216 -5.84 7.86 1.95
CA VAL A 216 -4.89 8.50 1.04
C VAL A 216 -5.20 8.05 -0.39
N GLU A 217 -5.53 8.98 -1.28
CA GLU A 217 -5.75 8.74 -2.70
C GLU A 217 -4.42 8.90 -3.46
N PHE A 218 -4.09 7.93 -4.31
CA PHE A 218 -2.88 7.93 -5.14
C PHE A 218 -3.22 8.22 -6.60
N PRO A 219 -2.45 9.05 -7.31
CA PRO A 219 -2.67 9.33 -8.74
C PRO A 219 -2.05 8.21 -9.60
N ILE A 220 -2.59 6.98 -9.50
CA ILE A 220 -2.08 5.81 -10.21
C ILE A 220 -2.30 5.98 -11.72
N ASP A 221 -1.24 5.85 -12.50
CA ASP A 221 -1.27 5.94 -13.95
C ASP A 221 -1.78 4.65 -14.60
N ASP A 222 -2.50 4.79 -15.72
CA ASP A 222 -3.05 3.64 -16.45
C ASP A 222 -2.00 2.66 -16.95
N SER A 223 -0.76 3.11 -17.19
CA SER A 223 0.36 2.25 -17.58
C SER A 223 0.72 1.22 -16.51
N THR A 224 0.38 1.46 -15.25
CA THR A 224 0.50 0.49 -14.15
C THR A 224 -0.06 -0.89 -14.53
N TRP A 225 -1.12 -0.92 -15.33
CA TRP A 225 -1.84 -2.14 -15.68
C TRP A 225 -1.34 -2.80 -16.96
N SER A 226 -0.29 -2.26 -17.60
CA SER A 226 0.32 -2.85 -18.79
C SER A 226 1.26 -4.00 -18.42
N GLU A 227 1.29 -5.03 -19.26
CA GLU A 227 2.20 -6.17 -19.09
C GLU A 227 3.68 -5.73 -19.16
N ASP A 228 4.00 -4.79 -20.03
CA ASP A 228 5.36 -4.28 -20.22
C ASP A 228 5.88 -3.57 -18.95
N PHE A 229 5.07 -2.72 -18.35
CA PHE A 229 5.42 -2.07 -17.08
C PHE A 229 5.59 -3.09 -15.93
N GLN A 230 4.68 -4.06 -15.82
CA GLN A 230 4.77 -5.10 -14.79
C GLN A 230 5.98 -6.02 -14.97
N ALA A 231 6.37 -6.28 -16.22
CA ALA A 231 7.57 -7.06 -16.53
C ALA A 231 8.88 -6.28 -16.28
N GLY A 232 8.80 -5.01 -15.91
CA GLY A 232 9.98 -4.16 -15.73
C GLY A 232 10.69 -3.82 -17.04
N ILE A 233 10.00 -3.97 -18.16
CA ILE A 233 10.51 -3.54 -19.46
C ILE A 233 10.35 -2.02 -19.49
N GLU A 234 11.45 -1.28 -19.34
CA GLU A 234 11.45 0.14 -19.61
C GLU A 234 11.03 0.33 -21.07
N GLU A 235 10.00 1.14 -21.32
CA GLU A 235 9.67 1.54 -22.67
C GLU A 235 10.96 2.04 -23.33
N ALA A 236 11.35 1.40 -24.43
CA ALA A 236 12.50 1.86 -25.19
C ALA A 236 12.26 3.34 -25.53
N PRO A 237 13.25 4.22 -25.31
CA PRO A 237 13.09 5.63 -25.62
C PRO A 237 12.57 5.75 -27.07
N PRO A 238 11.61 6.69 -27.35
CA PRO A 238 10.95 6.78 -28.64
C PRO A 238 11.97 6.76 -29.77
N GLU A 239 11.68 6.05 -30.86
CA GLU A 239 12.58 5.74 -31.99
C GLU A 239 13.26 6.96 -32.64
N ASP A 240 12.98 8.17 -32.20
CA ASP A 240 13.59 9.42 -32.71
C ASP A 240 15.00 9.70 -32.17
N THR A 241 15.58 8.80 -31.33
CA THR A 241 16.99 8.94 -30.91
C THR A 241 17.86 8.05 -31.81
N PRO A 242 18.48 8.59 -32.87
CA PRO A 242 19.30 7.77 -33.78
C PRO A 242 20.55 7.28 -33.03
N GLY A 243 20.66 5.99 -32.80
CA GLY A 243 21.96 5.34 -32.80
C GLY A 243 22.57 4.83 -31.50
N PHE A 244 21.94 4.92 -30.31
CA PHE A 244 22.61 4.43 -29.09
C PHE A 244 22.31 2.96 -28.70
N THR A 245 21.14 2.43 -29.01
CA THR A 245 20.73 1.07 -28.61
C THR A 245 21.46 -0.03 -29.39
N LEU A 246 21.82 0.21 -30.65
CA LEU A 246 22.50 -0.78 -31.47
C LEU A 246 23.98 -0.96 -31.06
N VAL A 247 24.61 0.05 -30.51
CA VAL A 247 26.00 0.01 -30.05
C VAL A 247 26.16 -0.75 -28.73
N ILE A 248 25.20 -0.63 -27.81
CA ILE A 248 25.27 -1.34 -26.52
C ILE A 248 24.97 -2.82 -26.71
N ALA A 249 23.97 -3.18 -27.51
CA ALA A 249 23.67 -4.57 -27.82
C ALA A 249 24.80 -5.27 -28.58
N SER A 250 25.44 -4.59 -29.54
CA SER A 250 26.58 -5.16 -30.26
C SER A 250 27.84 -5.30 -29.39
N ALA A 251 28.07 -4.42 -28.42
CA ALA A 251 29.17 -4.53 -27.47
C ALA A 251 28.98 -5.71 -26.49
N ALA A 252 27.76 -5.97 -26.05
CA ALA A 252 27.45 -7.11 -25.17
C ALA A 252 27.63 -8.45 -25.91
N ILE A 253 27.20 -8.56 -27.16
CA ILE A 253 27.39 -9.74 -28.00
C ILE A 253 28.88 -9.96 -28.32
N ALA A 254 29.63 -8.90 -28.61
CA ALA A 254 31.07 -9.01 -28.84
C ALA A 254 31.84 -9.48 -27.61
N MET A 255 31.48 -9.02 -26.39
CA MET A 255 32.08 -9.52 -25.16
C MET A 255 31.76 -10.98 -24.89
N ALA A 256 30.52 -11.43 -25.12
CA ALA A 256 30.13 -12.83 -24.95
C ALA A 256 30.90 -13.78 -25.88
N VAL A 257 31.14 -13.36 -27.10
CA VAL A 257 31.94 -14.13 -28.08
C VAL A 257 33.42 -14.17 -27.65
N PHE A 258 33.99 -13.08 -27.13
CA PHE A 258 35.38 -13.04 -26.68
C PHE A 258 35.64 -13.92 -25.44
N ILE A 259 34.69 -14.04 -24.57
CA ILE A 259 34.83 -14.90 -23.36
C ILE A 259 34.76 -16.40 -23.74
N ASN A 260 34.01 -16.74 -24.79
CA ASN A 260 33.79 -18.12 -25.17
C ASN A 260 34.89 -18.69 -26.11
N THR A 261 35.79 -17.84 -26.66
CA THR A 261 36.88 -18.25 -27.55
C THR A 261 38.24 -18.46 -26.89
N LYS A 262 38.40 -18.15 -25.59
CA LYS A 262 39.60 -18.53 -24.85
C LYS A 262 39.55 -20.01 -24.48
N LYS A 263 40.08 -20.87 -25.38
CA LYS A 263 40.44 -22.24 -25.05
C LYS A 263 41.62 -22.22 -24.06
N PRO A 264 41.64 -23.06 -23.03
CA PRO A 264 42.87 -23.23 -22.23
C PRO A 264 43.93 -23.87 -23.11
N GLU A 265 45.12 -23.24 -23.19
CA GLU A 265 46.31 -23.90 -23.65
C GLU A 265 46.75 -24.90 -22.56
N ASP A 266 46.76 -26.18 -22.91
CA ASP A 266 47.36 -27.22 -22.08
C ASP A 266 48.88 -27.06 -22.18
N ASP A 267 49.50 -26.73 -21.06
CA ASP A 267 50.96 -26.75 -20.87
C ASP A 267 51.38 -28.22 -20.73
N GLU A 268 52.28 -28.66 -21.63
CA GLU A 268 53.17 -29.83 -21.47
C GLU A 268 54.31 -29.57 -20.47
#